data_e7c1f46c26e83dfd46c698aac7d8d557
#
_entry.id   e7c1f46c26e83dfd46c698aac7d8d557
#
_cell.length_a   1.000
_cell.length_b   1.000
_cell.length_c   1.000
_cell.angle_alpha   90.00
_cell.angle_beta   90.00
_cell.angle_gamma   90.00
#
_symmetry.space_group_name_H-M   'P 1'
#
loop_
_entity.id
_entity.type
_entity.pdbx_description
1 polymer ?
#
loop_
_entity_poly.entity_id
_entity_poly.type
_entity_poly.pdbx_seq_one_letter_code
_entity_poly.pdbx_strand_id
1 'polypeptide(L)'
;MTMGATKKQELVPRPTKKAEYEIRFATTNARKGWQDLVATFRNPMADTWDFLTRTPLTTTPTNYRLKGALGIIQRHGVNHERWQHKPTAKGTARIWFFVVQRTVFLEQVHTSHPNETK
;
A
#
# COMPACT_ATOMS: atom_id res chain seq x y z
N MET A 1 -27.88 -16.75 -16.25
CA MET A 1 -27.18 -16.68 -16.01
C MET A 1 -26.84 -16.47 -15.22
N THR A 2 -26.75 -16.53 -14.71
CA THR A 2 -26.43 -16.28 -14.01
C THR A 2 -25.63 -15.97 -13.87
N MET A 3 -25.36 -15.58 -14.10
CA MET A 3 -24.48 -15.36 -13.85
C MET A 3 -24.09 -15.55 -12.94
N GLY A 4 -24.31 -15.96 -12.85
CA GLY A 4 -24.05 -16.43 -11.70
C GLY A 4 -22.80 -16.35 -11.08
N ALA A 5 -21.85 -16.97 -11.60
CA ALA A 5 -20.50 -16.90 -11.08
C ALA A 5 -20.03 -15.48 -10.93
N THR A 6 -20.48 -14.60 -11.78
CA THR A 6 -20.13 -13.20 -11.71
C THR A 6 -20.89 -12.54 -10.58
N LYS A 7 -20.18 -11.89 -9.70
CA LYS A 7 -20.82 -11.06 -8.69
C LYS A 7 -21.49 -9.91 -9.40
N LYS A 8 -22.79 -9.83 -9.23
CA LYS A 8 -23.56 -8.86 -9.97
C LYS A 8 -23.00 -7.46 -9.77
N GLN A 9 -22.76 -6.80 -10.89
CA GLN A 9 -22.34 -5.41 -10.89
C GLN A 9 -21.03 -5.19 -10.12
N GLU A 10 -20.19 -6.20 -10.14
CA GLU A 10 -18.87 -6.07 -9.57
C GLU A 10 -18.09 -4.95 -10.26
N LEU A 11 -17.34 -4.18 -9.47
CA LEU A 11 -16.53 -3.11 -10.04
C LEU A 11 -15.45 -3.66 -10.96
N VAL A 12 -15.23 -2.96 -12.08
CA VAL A 12 -14.13 -3.29 -12.98
C VAL A 12 -12.85 -2.68 -12.41
N PRO A 13 -11.85 -3.48 -12.07
CA PRO A 13 -10.61 -2.94 -11.57
C PRO A 13 -9.84 -2.23 -12.68
N ARG A 14 -9.15 -1.16 -12.31
CA ARG A 14 -8.29 -0.45 -13.26
C ARG A 14 -7.00 -1.25 -13.47
N PRO A 15 -6.67 -1.62 -14.71
CA PRO A 15 -5.38 -2.27 -14.95
C PRO A 15 -4.25 -1.24 -14.89
N THR A 16 -3.06 -1.68 -14.53
CA THR A 16 -1.90 -0.82 -14.55
C THR A 16 -1.32 -0.77 -15.96
N LYS A 17 -0.74 0.39 -16.30
CA LYS A 17 0.02 0.53 -17.53
C LYS A 17 1.39 -0.12 -17.35
N LYS A 18 2.03 -0.49 -18.45
CA LYS A 18 3.36 -1.14 -18.38
C LYS A 18 4.38 -0.28 -17.64
N ALA A 19 4.31 1.03 -17.76
CA ALA A 19 5.24 1.93 -17.10
C ALA A 19 4.94 2.13 -15.62
N GLU A 20 3.77 1.70 -15.17
CA GLU A 20 3.37 1.85 -13.78
C GLU A 20 3.83 0.65 -12.95
N TYR A 21 3.89 0.84 -11.63
CA TYR A 21 4.09 -0.25 -10.70
C TYR A 21 2.75 -0.94 -10.44
N GLU A 22 2.80 -2.26 -10.24
CA GLU A 22 1.63 -2.96 -9.69
C GLU A 22 1.66 -2.85 -8.18
N ILE A 23 0.49 -2.95 -7.57
CA ILE A 23 0.38 -3.00 -6.11
C ILE A 23 -0.25 -4.33 -5.74
N ARG A 24 0.41 -5.06 -4.84
CA ARG A 24 -0.07 -6.36 -4.35
C ARG A 24 -0.05 -6.37 -2.84
N PHE A 25 -0.96 -7.13 -2.25
CA PHE A 25 -0.95 -7.35 -0.81
C PHE A 25 0.04 -8.46 -0.49
N ALA A 26 0.99 -8.18 0.40
CA ALA A 26 1.90 -9.21 0.88
C ALA A 26 1.30 -9.99 2.06
N THR A 27 0.30 -9.43 2.73
CA THR A 27 -0.29 -10.04 3.92
C THR A 27 -1.80 -9.81 3.95
N THR A 28 -2.48 -10.66 4.73
CA THR A 28 -3.92 -10.48 4.98
C THR A 28 -4.18 -9.20 5.75
N ASN A 29 -3.29 -8.87 6.70
CA ASN A 29 -3.40 -7.63 7.47
C ASN A 29 -3.41 -6.42 6.54
N ALA A 30 -2.51 -6.39 5.56
CA ALA A 30 -2.45 -5.28 4.62
C ALA A 30 -3.74 -5.15 3.83
N ARG A 31 -4.32 -6.28 3.41
CA ARG A 31 -5.58 -6.25 2.66
C ARG A 31 -6.70 -5.67 3.51
N LYS A 32 -6.83 -6.14 4.75
CA LYS A 32 -7.90 -5.67 5.63
C LYS A 32 -7.75 -4.18 5.93
N GLY A 33 -6.53 -3.76 6.26
CA GLY A 33 -6.27 -2.35 6.55
C GLY A 33 -6.55 -1.45 5.36
N TRP A 34 -6.15 -1.88 4.17
CA TRP A 34 -6.42 -1.13 2.95
C TRP A 34 -7.91 -0.95 2.72
N GLN A 35 -8.68 -2.05 2.87
CA GLN A 35 -10.12 -2.00 2.69
C GLN A 35 -10.78 -1.07 3.70
N ASP A 36 -10.32 -1.10 4.95
CA ASP A 36 -10.84 -0.22 5.99
C ASP A 36 -10.56 1.25 5.66
N LEU A 37 -9.34 1.55 5.18
CA LEU A 37 -8.99 2.91 4.82
C LEU A 37 -9.75 3.39 3.58
N VAL A 38 -9.97 2.54 2.61
CA VAL A 38 -10.77 2.90 1.43
C VAL A 38 -12.19 3.25 1.84
N ALA A 39 -12.74 2.49 2.79
CA ALA A 39 -14.10 2.75 3.26
C ALA A 39 -14.21 4.08 4.02
N THR A 40 -13.13 4.51 4.68
CA THR A 40 -13.14 5.70 5.54
C THR A 40 -12.57 6.95 4.85
N PHE A 41 -11.54 6.77 4.02
CA PHE A 41 -10.78 7.86 3.40
C PHE A 41 -10.63 7.64 1.91
N ARG A 42 -11.75 7.59 1.21
CA ARG A 42 -11.73 7.16 -0.20
C ARG A 42 -10.82 8.02 -1.08
N ASN A 43 -10.96 9.34 -1.00
CA ASN A 43 -10.16 10.21 -1.88
C ASN A 43 -8.67 10.15 -1.56
N PRO A 44 -8.24 10.25 -0.28
CA PRO A 44 -6.82 10.06 0.04
C PRO A 44 -6.30 8.70 -0.40
N MET A 45 -7.11 7.66 -0.34
CA MET A 45 -6.67 6.33 -0.75
C MET A 45 -6.56 6.21 -2.27
N ALA A 46 -7.42 6.90 -3.00
CA ALA A 46 -7.28 6.97 -4.46
C ALA A 46 -5.98 7.69 -4.83
N ASP A 47 -5.67 8.78 -4.14
CA ASP A 47 -4.41 9.50 -4.37
C ASP A 47 -3.21 8.64 -4.00
N THR A 48 -3.32 7.87 -2.93
CA THR A 48 -2.28 6.93 -2.51
C THR A 48 -2.01 5.89 -3.59
N TRP A 49 -3.09 5.33 -4.17
CA TRP A 49 -2.96 4.35 -5.24
C TRP A 49 -2.23 4.96 -6.44
N ASP A 50 -2.61 6.18 -6.82
CA ASP A 50 -1.96 6.87 -7.92
C ASP A 50 -0.48 7.09 -7.63
N PHE A 51 -0.15 7.54 -6.42
CA PHE A 51 1.24 7.80 -6.03
C PHE A 51 2.07 6.51 -6.08
N LEU A 52 1.56 5.45 -5.47
CA LEU A 52 2.32 4.21 -5.36
C LEU A 52 2.49 3.50 -6.71
N THR A 53 1.56 3.71 -7.65
CA THR A 53 1.72 3.10 -8.97
C THR A 53 2.67 3.91 -9.85
N ARG A 54 2.96 5.15 -9.51
CA ARG A 54 3.80 6.00 -10.33
C ARG A 54 5.18 6.22 -9.75
N THR A 55 5.26 6.63 -8.49
CA THR A 55 6.52 7.06 -7.89
C THR A 55 6.67 6.55 -6.45
N PRO A 56 6.62 5.22 -6.23
CA PRO A 56 6.63 4.71 -4.86
C PRO A 56 7.94 4.96 -4.11
N LEU A 57 9.03 5.14 -4.83
CA LEU A 57 10.34 5.32 -4.20
C LEU A 57 10.79 6.79 -4.20
N THR A 58 9.87 7.72 -4.40
CA THR A 58 10.18 9.15 -4.29
C THR A 58 9.98 9.60 -2.86
N THR A 59 11.01 10.21 -2.28
CA THR A 59 10.93 10.72 -0.91
C THR A 59 10.17 12.04 -0.86
N THR A 60 9.14 12.08 -0.04
CA THR A 60 8.33 13.28 0.23
C THR A 60 8.07 13.33 1.72
N PRO A 61 7.46 14.40 2.24
CA PRO A 61 7.09 14.41 3.67
C PRO A 61 6.12 13.30 4.07
N THR A 62 5.39 12.71 3.13
CA THR A 62 4.43 11.65 3.43
C THR A 62 4.82 10.31 2.83
N ASN A 63 6.01 10.18 2.22
CA ASN A 63 6.46 8.92 1.65
C ASN A 63 7.97 8.84 1.77
N TYR A 64 8.48 7.89 2.56
CA TYR A 64 9.92 7.83 2.81
C TYR A 64 10.31 6.47 3.38
N ARG A 65 11.58 6.16 3.21
CA ARG A 65 12.14 4.95 3.81
C ARG A 65 12.23 5.11 5.32
N LEU A 66 11.85 4.06 6.05
CA LEU A 66 11.97 4.05 7.50
C LEU A 66 13.43 3.95 7.90
N LYS A 67 13.76 4.51 9.06
CA LYS A 67 15.15 4.55 9.55
C LYS A 67 15.42 3.38 10.48
N GLY A 68 16.70 3.08 10.67
CA GLY A 68 17.15 2.07 11.60
C GLY A 68 16.67 0.69 11.24
N ALA A 69 16.43 -0.12 12.25
CA ALA A 69 16.02 -1.51 12.06
C ALA A 69 14.67 -1.63 11.34
N LEU A 70 13.78 -0.65 11.52
CA LEU A 70 12.50 -0.66 10.83
C LEU A 70 12.64 -0.48 9.31
N GLY A 71 13.76 0.07 8.85
CA GLY A 71 14.00 0.30 7.44
C GLY A 71 14.34 -0.96 6.64
N ILE A 72 14.40 -2.11 7.28
CA ILE A 72 14.72 -3.37 6.63
C ILE A 72 13.63 -4.38 6.97
N ILE A 73 13.13 -5.05 5.94
CA ILE A 73 12.22 -6.19 6.12
C ILE A 73 12.82 -7.39 5.40
N GLN A 74 12.84 -8.54 6.07
CA GLN A 74 13.30 -9.79 5.46
C GLN A 74 12.10 -10.64 5.07
N ARG A 75 12.07 -11.03 3.80
CA ARG A 75 11.01 -11.89 3.26
C ARG A 75 11.67 -12.97 2.42
N HIS A 76 11.37 -14.23 2.74
CA HIS A 76 11.90 -15.36 1.98
C HIS A 76 13.42 -15.33 1.90
N GLY A 77 14.08 -14.92 2.99
CA GLY A 77 15.52 -14.87 3.07
C GLY A 77 16.16 -13.67 2.38
N VAL A 78 15.37 -12.74 1.85
CA VAL A 78 15.88 -11.56 1.15
C VAL A 78 15.51 -10.31 1.94
N ASN A 79 16.50 -9.41 2.10
CA ASN A 79 16.28 -8.14 2.77
C ASN A 79 15.79 -7.11 1.76
N HIS A 80 14.76 -6.36 2.17
CA HIS A 80 14.20 -5.27 1.36
C HIS A 80 14.15 -4.00 2.18
N GLU A 81 14.19 -2.87 1.51
CA GLU A 81 13.97 -1.58 2.15
C GLU A 81 12.49 -1.43 2.48
N ARG A 82 12.20 -1.08 3.73
CA ARG A 82 10.83 -0.81 4.15
C ARG A 82 10.54 0.67 4.07
N TRP A 83 9.47 1.01 3.37
CA TRP A 83 9.01 2.38 3.18
C TRP A 83 7.69 2.59 3.89
N GLN A 84 7.43 3.84 4.23
CA GLN A 84 6.16 4.24 4.85
C GLN A 84 5.51 5.31 4.02
N HIS A 85 4.23 5.12 3.75
CA HIS A 85 3.40 6.13 3.11
C HIS A 85 2.29 6.54 4.05
N LYS A 86 2.08 7.86 4.15
CA LYS A 86 0.98 8.43 4.94
C LYS A 86 -0.11 8.88 3.97
N PRO A 87 -1.30 8.27 4.01
CA PRO A 87 -2.38 8.70 3.11
C PRO A 87 -2.77 10.16 3.32
N THR A 88 -2.67 10.65 4.56
CA THR A 88 -2.85 12.07 4.86
C THR A 88 -1.74 12.52 5.78
N ALA A 89 -1.32 13.78 5.62
CA ALA A 89 -0.18 14.29 6.39
C ALA A 89 -0.47 14.36 7.89
N LYS A 90 -1.71 14.68 8.25
CA LYS A 90 -2.09 14.85 9.66
C LYS A 90 -2.73 13.63 10.27
N GLY A 91 -3.14 12.67 9.46
CA GLY A 91 -3.77 11.47 9.97
C GLY A 91 -2.77 10.49 10.57
N THR A 92 -3.30 9.45 11.20
CA THR A 92 -2.46 8.45 11.87
C THR A 92 -2.31 7.17 11.08
N ALA A 93 -2.98 7.03 9.94
CA ALA A 93 -2.86 5.85 9.11
C ALA A 93 -1.45 5.76 8.52
N ARG A 94 -0.93 4.54 8.43
CA ARG A 94 0.40 4.29 7.91
C ARG A 94 0.36 3.05 7.02
N ILE A 95 1.02 3.14 5.86
CA ILE A 95 1.17 2.02 4.94
C ILE A 95 2.64 1.69 4.85
N TRP A 96 3.01 0.48 5.24
CA TRP A 96 4.38 -0.01 5.12
C TRP A 96 4.46 -0.92 3.91
N PHE A 97 5.46 -0.66 3.06
CA PHE A 97 5.61 -1.41 1.83
C PHE A 97 7.08 -1.60 1.47
N PHE A 98 7.31 -2.54 0.58
CA PHE A 98 8.61 -2.71 -0.05
C PHE A 98 8.37 -2.94 -1.54
N VAL A 99 9.41 -2.72 -2.33
CA VAL A 99 9.30 -2.79 -3.80
C VAL A 99 10.26 -3.83 -4.33
N VAL A 100 9.76 -4.69 -5.21
CA VAL A 100 10.58 -5.65 -5.93
C VAL A 100 10.30 -5.43 -7.41
N GLN A 101 11.33 -4.98 -8.14
CA GLN A 101 11.19 -4.65 -9.55
C GLN A 101 10.05 -3.63 -9.76
N ARG A 102 9.00 -4.00 -10.45
CA ARG A 102 7.88 -3.07 -10.72
C ARG A 102 6.66 -3.39 -9.85
N THR A 103 6.85 -4.05 -8.74
CA THR A 103 5.74 -4.40 -7.85
C THR A 103 5.95 -3.80 -6.47
N VAL A 104 4.93 -3.08 -6.00
CA VAL A 104 4.84 -2.56 -4.64
C VAL A 104 4.10 -3.59 -3.82
N PHE A 105 4.75 -4.13 -2.79
CA PHE A 105 4.12 -5.09 -1.89
C PHE A 105 3.72 -4.39 -0.61
N LEU A 106 2.41 -4.34 -0.34
CA LEU A 106 1.90 -3.76 0.89
C LEU A 106 2.04 -4.80 2.00
N GLU A 107 2.90 -4.49 2.95
CA GLU A 107 3.25 -5.41 4.04
C GLU A 107 2.34 -5.22 5.24
N GLN A 108 2.12 -3.99 5.64
CA GLN A 108 1.26 -3.66 6.77
C GLN A 108 0.51 -2.38 6.43
N VAL A 109 -0.78 -2.37 6.74
CA VAL A 109 -1.59 -1.17 6.60
C VAL A 109 -2.23 -0.91 7.95
N HIS A 110 -1.74 0.13 8.61
CA HIS A 110 -2.21 0.52 9.93
C HIS A 110 -3.25 1.60 9.79
N THR A 111 -4.41 1.38 10.40
CA THR A 111 -5.45 2.41 10.42
C THR A 111 -5.16 3.47 11.47
N SER A 112 -4.18 3.22 12.36
CA SER A 112 -3.70 4.16 13.35
C SER A 112 -2.18 4.07 13.42
N HIS A 113 -1.55 5.05 14.09
CA HIS A 113 -0.09 5.16 14.15
C HIS A 113 0.51 3.91 14.82
N PRO A 114 1.44 3.20 14.15
CA PRO A 114 2.12 2.07 14.78
C PRO A 114 3.01 2.53 15.93
N ASN A 115 3.04 1.76 17.01
CA ASN A 115 3.86 2.12 18.17
C ASN A 115 5.34 2.23 17.82
N GLU A 116 5.81 1.41 16.89
CA GLU A 116 7.22 1.37 16.52
C GLU A 116 7.71 2.65 15.83
N THR A 117 6.79 3.50 15.36
CA THR A 117 7.17 4.70 14.58
C THR A 117 6.77 5.99 15.27
N LYS A 118 6.63 5.96 16.57
CA LYS A 118 6.29 7.18 17.31
C LYS A 118 7.27 8.30 17.06
#